data_8b7f9a5875573a31732c30b8754530c9
#
_entry.id   8b7f9a5875573a31732c30b8754530c9
#
_cell.length_a   1.000
_cell.length_b   1.000
_cell.length_c   1.000
_cell.angle_alpha   90.00
_cell.angle_beta   90.00
_cell.angle_gamma   90.00
#
_symmetry.space_group_name_H-M   'P 1'
#
loop_
_entity.id
_entity.type
_entity.pdbx_description
1 polymer ?
#
loop_
_entity_poly.entity_id
_entity_poly.type
_entity_poly.pdbx_seq_one_letter_code
_entity_poly.pdbx_strand_id
1 'polypeptide(L)'
;PETEKLLLLSNVFEVSIDFLLKDEKTESSADEKGYYVSREMAVGYIANEKKACKYFGAGFALFALAGIPYTVFQTATAWKVLGMSICILAGIIALVTSAFIPKDEYKVLRKEPLIFDYDFLKGLANEYQSQKKKYVIVAIASTVLYIAGLLLLVFTVRGNTLWKDYHAFAFLALAVGIFGMVFSSGTMATYEVLVHNDSYSNRFWFRLRRKVQSKIDRW
;
A
#
# COMPACT_ATOMS: atom_id res chain seq x y z
N PRO A 1 -8.67 16.26 -48.15
CA PRO A 1 -7.49 16.94 -47.65
C PRO A 1 -7.50 17.13 -46.12
N GLU A 2 -8.67 17.12 -45.47
CA GLU A 2 -8.76 17.33 -44.02
C GLU A 2 -8.54 16.04 -43.22
N THR A 3 -8.92 14.89 -43.77
CA THR A 3 -8.72 13.60 -43.14
C THR A 3 -7.26 13.20 -42.99
N GLU A 4 -6.39 13.55 -43.94
CA GLU A 4 -4.96 13.32 -43.86
C GLU A 4 -4.29 14.15 -42.74
N LYS A 5 -4.75 15.39 -42.53
CA LYS A 5 -4.28 16.23 -41.43
C LYS A 5 -4.71 15.72 -40.06
N LEU A 6 -5.93 15.18 -39.98
CA LEU A 6 -6.43 14.54 -38.76
C LEU A 6 -5.64 13.27 -38.43
N LEU A 7 -5.26 12.49 -39.44
CA LEU A 7 -4.45 11.28 -39.25
C LEU A 7 -3.02 11.64 -38.81
N LEU A 8 -2.44 12.70 -39.34
CA LEU A 8 -1.16 13.24 -38.90
C LEU A 8 -1.22 13.75 -37.45
N LEU A 9 -2.27 14.49 -37.11
CA LEU A 9 -2.49 14.98 -35.75
C LEU A 9 -2.69 13.83 -34.76
N SER A 10 -3.47 12.79 -35.10
CA SER A 10 -3.65 11.64 -34.27
C SER A 10 -2.35 10.89 -33.97
N ASN A 11 -1.47 10.78 -34.97
CA ASN A 11 -0.15 10.17 -34.80
C ASN A 11 0.82 11.05 -33.99
N VAL A 12 0.78 12.38 -34.16
CA VAL A 12 1.64 13.29 -33.38
C VAL A 12 1.26 13.37 -31.92
N PHE A 13 -0.05 13.32 -31.63
CA PHE A 13 -0.56 13.38 -30.25
C PHE A 13 -0.82 12.00 -29.62
N GLU A 14 -0.57 10.91 -30.38
CA GLU A 14 -0.83 9.52 -29.96
C GLU A 14 -2.27 9.29 -29.45
N VAL A 15 -3.25 10.00 -30.04
CA VAL A 15 -4.67 9.89 -29.72
C VAL A 15 -5.46 9.36 -30.91
N SER A 16 -6.59 8.69 -30.67
CA SER A 16 -7.44 8.19 -31.74
C SER A 16 -8.09 9.33 -32.53
N ILE A 17 -8.36 9.12 -33.82
CA ILE A 17 -9.09 10.08 -34.68
C ILE A 17 -10.47 10.37 -34.07
N ASP A 18 -11.14 9.37 -33.49
CA ASP A 18 -12.41 9.53 -32.80
C ASP A 18 -12.34 10.49 -31.59
N PHE A 19 -11.20 10.54 -30.92
CA PHE A 19 -10.96 11.50 -29.83
C PHE A 19 -10.86 12.93 -30.36
N LEU A 20 -10.21 13.11 -31.53
CA LEU A 20 -10.06 14.43 -32.18
C LEU A 20 -11.35 14.92 -32.85
N LEU A 21 -12.27 14.00 -33.22
CA LEU A 21 -13.54 14.31 -33.84
C LEU A 21 -14.71 14.45 -32.86
N LYS A 22 -14.54 14.08 -31.60
CA LYS A 22 -15.54 14.33 -30.57
C LYS A 22 -15.61 15.83 -30.28
N ASP A 23 -16.54 16.48 -30.97
CA ASP A 23 -16.99 17.83 -30.61
C ASP A 23 -17.49 17.82 -29.15
N GLU A 24 -17.12 18.81 -28.36
CA GLU A 24 -17.55 19.00 -26.95
C GLU A 24 -19.06 19.14 -26.75
N LYS A 25 -19.88 18.90 -27.79
CA LYS A 25 -21.34 19.09 -27.79
C LYS A 25 -22.18 17.84 -28.01
N THR A 26 -21.62 16.65 -27.89
CA THR A 26 -22.48 15.47 -27.78
C THR A 26 -22.81 15.20 -26.32
N GLU A 27 -23.88 15.81 -25.87
CA GLU A 27 -24.64 15.44 -24.69
C GLU A 27 -25.19 14.00 -24.86
N SER A 28 -24.36 13.00 -24.74
CA SER A 28 -24.81 11.61 -24.66
C SER A 28 -23.81 10.81 -23.84
N SER A 29 -24.19 10.63 -22.64
CA SER A 29 -23.62 9.98 -21.47
C SER A 29 -23.04 10.97 -20.44
N ALA A 30 -23.95 11.72 -19.82
CA ALA A 30 -23.71 12.62 -18.70
C ALA A 30 -23.37 11.89 -17.39
N ASP A 31 -22.60 10.78 -17.40
CA ASP A 31 -22.34 10.04 -16.17
C ASP A 31 -20.94 9.42 -16.01
N GLU A 32 -20.02 9.64 -16.91
CA GLU A 32 -18.63 9.27 -16.66
C GLU A 32 -17.75 10.47 -16.24
N LYS A 33 -18.14 11.11 -15.14
CA LYS A 33 -17.26 12.06 -14.44
C LYS A 33 -16.15 11.26 -13.74
N GLY A 34 -15.06 10.94 -14.44
CA GLY A 34 -13.92 10.25 -13.89
C GLY A 34 -12.61 10.92 -14.28
N TYR A 35 -11.57 10.71 -13.48
CA TYR A 35 -10.22 11.17 -13.75
C TYR A 35 -9.51 10.16 -14.67
N TYR A 36 -9.03 10.62 -15.84
CA TYR A 36 -8.26 9.76 -16.74
C TYR A 36 -6.87 9.50 -16.16
N VAL A 37 -6.49 8.22 -16.06
CA VAL A 37 -5.22 7.79 -15.48
C VAL A 37 -4.33 7.23 -16.58
N SER A 38 -3.22 7.91 -16.84
CA SER A 38 -2.20 7.42 -17.77
C SER A 38 -1.49 6.18 -17.21
N ARG A 39 -0.94 5.36 -18.09
CA ARG A 39 -0.14 4.18 -17.73
C ARG A 39 1.02 4.53 -16.80
N GLU A 40 1.72 5.62 -17.10
CA GLU A 40 2.86 6.10 -16.31
C GLU A 40 2.44 6.48 -14.88
N MET A 41 1.31 7.17 -14.76
CA MET A 41 0.76 7.56 -13.48
C MET A 41 0.35 6.35 -12.62
N ALA A 42 -0.29 5.35 -13.23
CA ALA A 42 -0.69 4.13 -12.52
C ALA A 42 0.52 3.32 -12.05
N VAL A 43 1.52 3.12 -12.92
CA VAL A 43 2.77 2.42 -12.57
C VAL A 43 3.55 3.19 -11.50
N GLY A 44 3.66 4.51 -11.64
CA GLY A 44 4.29 5.39 -10.66
C GLY A 44 3.62 5.32 -9.29
N TYR A 45 2.28 5.34 -9.26
CA TYR A 45 1.50 5.16 -8.04
C TYR A 45 1.79 3.82 -7.36
N ILE A 46 1.74 2.71 -8.11
CA ILE A 46 2.02 1.37 -7.56
C ILE A 46 3.44 1.30 -6.97
N ALA A 47 4.43 1.81 -7.69
CA ALA A 47 5.82 1.81 -7.22
C ALA A 47 5.99 2.64 -5.94
N ASN A 48 5.36 3.82 -5.89
CA ASN A 48 5.41 4.73 -4.76
C ASN A 48 4.73 4.15 -3.51
N GLU A 49 3.54 3.58 -3.67
CA GLU A 49 2.81 2.95 -2.58
C GLU A 49 3.50 1.67 -2.07
N LYS A 50 4.06 0.84 -2.95
CA LYS A 50 4.89 -0.31 -2.55
C LYS A 50 6.07 0.13 -1.69
N LYS A 51 6.73 1.25 -2.06
CA LYS A 51 7.82 1.82 -1.28
C LYS A 51 7.32 2.30 0.09
N ALA A 52 6.20 3.02 0.15
CA ALA A 52 5.60 3.46 1.39
C ALA A 52 5.23 2.29 2.31
N CYS A 53 4.56 1.26 1.77
CA CYS A 53 4.21 0.04 2.51
C CYS A 53 5.43 -0.70 3.07
N LYS A 54 6.55 -0.71 2.32
CA LYS A 54 7.81 -1.32 2.77
C LYS A 54 8.38 -0.60 4.00
N TYR A 55 8.46 0.73 3.97
CA TYR A 55 8.92 1.51 5.13
C TYR A 55 7.96 1.42 6.30
N PHE A 56 6.65 1.44 6.03
CA PHE A 56 5.63 1.30 7.06
C PHE A 56 5.71 -0.05 7.78
N GLY A 57 5.81 -1.15 7.02
CA GLY A 57 6.01 -2.49 7.58
C GLY A 57 7.34 -2.62 8.34
N ALA A 58 8.43 -2.04 7.82
CA ALA A 58 9.73 -2.04 8.48
C ALA A 58 9.70 -1.28 9.81
N GLY A 59 8.96 -0.18 9.90
CA GLY A 59 8.78 0.58 11.15
C GLY A 59 8.18 -0.28 12.26
N PHE A 60 7.07 -0.99 11.98
CA PHE A 60 6.47 -1.90 12.96
C PHE A 60 7.34 -3.11 13.27
N ALA A 61 8.05 -3.65 12.29
CA ALA A 61 8.99 -4.75 12.52
C ALA A 61 10.12 -4.33 13.46
N LEU A 62 10.66 -3.10 13.31
CA LEU A 62 11.70 -2.57 14.19
C LEU A 62 11.21 -2.38 15.64
N PHE A 63 9.93 -2.00 15.83
CA PHE A 63 9.35 -1.97 17.19
C PHE A 63 9.28 -3.37 17.82
N ALA A 64 8.91 -4.38 17.04
CA ALA A 64 8.93 -5.75 17.55
C ALA A 64 10.36 -6.21 17.86
N LEU A 65 11.35 -5.86 17.03
CA LEU A 65 12.76 -6.18 17.25
C LEU A 65 13.34 -5.51 18.51
N ALA A 66 12.76 -4.40 18.99
CA ALA A 66 13.18 -3.75 20.22
C ALA A 66 13.09 -4.67 21.47
N GLY A 67 12.29 -5.73 21.40
CA GLY A 67 12.26 -6.75 22.44
C GLY A 67 13.50 -7.63 22.52
N ILE A 68 14.29 -7.75 21.46
CA ILE A 68 15.51 -8.59 21.44
C ILE A 68 16.58 -8.09 22.41
N PRO A 69 17.01 -6.80 22.39
CA PRO A 69 17.96 -6.29 23.38
C PRO A 69 17.51 -6.48 24.83
N TYR A 70 16.20 -6.41 25.08
CA TYR A 70 15.64 -6.64 26.40
C TYR A 70 15.89 -8.08 26.91
N THR A 71 15.81 -9.05 26.02
CA THR A 71 15.97 -10.48 26.36
C THR A 71 17.43 -10.93 26.38
N VAL A 72 18.26 -10.39 25.47
CA VAL A 72 19.68 -10.78 25.32
C VAL A 72 20.53 -10.17 26.43
N PHE A 73 20.38 -8.88 26.72
CA PHE A 73 21.18 -8.18 27.73
C PHE A 73 20.54 -8.23 29.12
N GLN A 74 20.40 -9.40 29.73
CA GLN A 74 19.68 -9.56 31.00
C GLN A 74 20.29 -8.79 32.16
N THR A 75 21.63 -8.73 32.26
CA THR A 75 22.37 -8.10 33.37
C THR A 75 22.86 -6.68 33.06
N ALA A 76 23.12 -6.36 31.80
CA ALA A 76 23.70 -5.08 31.37
C ALA A 76 22.60 -4.06 31.04
N THR A 77 22.07 -3.35 32.03
CA THR A 77 20.95 -2.40 31.89
C THR A 77 21.22 -1.31 30.86
N ALA A 78 22.46 -0.77 30.79
CA ALA A 78 22.82 0.27 29.83
C ALA A 78 22.71 -0.20 28.38
N TRP A 79 23.23 -1.38 28.05
CA TRP A 79 23.15 -1.97 26.71
C TRP A 79 21.74 -2.36 26.31
N LYS A 80 20.94 -2.81 27.28
CA LYS A 80 19.51 -3.09 27.10
C LYS A 80 18.77 -1.84 26.62
N VAL A 81 18.89 -0.76 27.38
CA VAL A 81 18.22 0.53 27.08
C VAL A 81 18.72 1.10 25.76
N LEU A 82 20.03 1.08 25.51
CA LEU A 82 20.62 1.58 24.26
C LEU A 82 20.08 0.83 23.04
N GLY A 83 20.10 -0.51 23.09
CA GLY A 83 19.61 -1.34 21.98
C GLY A 83 18.13 -1.14 21.69
N MET A 84 17.30 -1.07 22.74
CA MET A 84 15.86 -0.77 22.60
C MET A 84 15.65 0.61 21.98
N SER A 85 16.36 1.63 22.48
CA SER A 85 16.23 3.01 21.99
C SER A 85 16.59 3.13 20.51
N ILE A 86 17.67 2.46 20.07
CA ILE A 86 18.06 2.44 18.65
C ILE A 86 16.97 1.83 17.78
N CYS A 87 16.43 0.67 18.17
CA CYS A 87 15.37 0.03 17.42
C CYS A 87 14.09 0.89 17.35
N ILE A 88 13.71 1.52 18.46
CA ILE A 88 12.53 2.40 18.51
C ILE A 88 12.74 3.63 17.63
N LEU A 89 13.89 4.31 17.75
CA LEU A 89 14.22 5.48 16.93
C LEU A 89 14.23 5.15 15.44
N ALA A 90 14.87 4.03 15.06
CA ALA A 90 14.87 3.57 13.67
C ALA A 90 13.45 3.24 13.17
N GLY A 91 12.61 2.64 14.02
CA GLY A 91 11.20 2.38 13.74
C GLY A 91 10.41 3.67 13.50
N ILE A 92 10.57 4.68 14.35
CA ILE A 92 9.94 5.99 14.18
C ILE A 92 10.38 6.65 12.87
N ILE A 93 11.68 6.65 12.59
CA ILE A 93 12.21 7.21 11.33
C ILE A 93 11.61 6.50 10.12
N ALA A 94 11.49 5.17 10.15
CA ALA A 94 10.87 4.41 9.06
C ALA A 94 9.38 4.77 8.88
N LEU A 95 8.61 4.90 9.96
CA LEU A 95 7.20 5.31 9.90
C LEU A 95 7.04 6.74 9.39
N VAL A 96 7.84 7.67 9.87
CA VAL A 96 7.84 9.06 9.40
C VAL A 96 8.18 9.10 7.91
N THR A 97 9.24 8.38 7.48
CA THR A 97 9.61 8.27 6.07
C THR A 97 8.46 7.74 5.23
N SER A 98 7.73 6.71 5.71
CA SER A 98 6.59 6.15 4.97
C SER A 98 5.48 7.16 4.74
N ALA A 99 5.26 8.09 5.67
CA ALA A 99 4.23 9.13 5.57
C ALA A 99 4.58 10.21 4.53
N PHE A 100 5.87 10.47 4.29
CA PHE A 100 6.34 11.46 3.31
C PHE A 100 6.56 10.91 1.90
N ILE A 101 6.54 9.59 1.71
CA ILE A 101 6.69 8.97 0.38
C ILE A 101 5.49 9.25 -0.54
N PRO A 102 4.21 9.15 -0.08
CA PRO A 102 3.06 9.38 -0.95
C PRO A 102 3.06 10.80 -1.51
N LYS A 103 3.06 10.93 -2.84
CA LYS A 103 3.04 12.21 -3.52
C LYS A 103 1.63 12.76 -3.63
N ASP A 104 1.50 14.08 -3.60
CA ASP A 104 0.20 14.77 -3.69
C ASP A 104 -0.52 14.51 -5.02
N GLU A 105 0.23 14.32 -6.10
CA GLU A 105 -0.30 13.99 -7.43
C GLU A 105 -1.13 12.70 -7.45
N TYR A 106 -0.83 11.73 -6.57
CA TYR A 106 -1.55 10.46 -6.49
C TYR A 106 -2.79 10.50 -5.57
N LYS A 107 -3.02 11.60 -4.87
CA LYS A 107 -4.20 11.74 -4.00
C LYS A 107 -5.51 11.68 -4.78
N VAL A 108 -5.50 12.15 -6.01
CA VAL A 108 -6.65 12.14 -6.93
C VAL A 108 -7.11 10.69 -7.19
N LEU A 109 -6.18 9.74 -7.37
CA LEU A 109 -6.48 8.33 -7.63
C LEU A 109 -7.29 7.65 -6.53
N ARG A 110 -7.26 8.21 -5.32
CA ARG A 110 -8.02 7.72 -4.16
C ARG A 110 -9.32 8.47 -3.91
N LYS A 111 -9.54 9.60 -4.61
CA LYS A 111 -10.67 10.50 -4.35
C LYS A 111 -11.73 10.46 -5.43
N GLU A 112 -11.36 10.21 -6.67
CA GLU A 112 -12.23 10.30 -7.84
C GLU A 112 -12.41 8.94 -8.52
N PRO A 113 -13.53 8.73 -9.25
CA PRO A 113 -13.67 7.60 -10.15
C PRO A 113 -12.55 7.66 -11.20
N LEU A 114 -11.95 6.52 -11.54
CA LEU A 114 -10.84 6.46 -12.47
C LEU A 114 -11.29 5.90 -13.82
N ILE A 115 -10.81 6.52 -14.88
CA ILE A 115 -11.00 6.07 -16.27
C ILE A 115 -9.64 5.63 -16.79
N PHE A 116 -9.58 4.45 -17.40
CA PHE A 116 -8.38 3.86 -17.97
C PHE A 116 -8.63 3.43 -19.41
N ASP A 117 -7.57 3.34 -20.21
CA ASP A 117 -7.62 2.61 -21.46
C ASP A 117 -7.99 1.14 -21.21
N TYR A 118 -8.89 0.61 -22.02
CA TYR A 118 -9.41 -0.74 -21.86
C TYR A 118 -8.29 -1.81 -21.86
N ASP A 119 -7.35 -1.73 -22.78
CA ASP A 119 -6.25 -2.69 -22.89
C ASP A 119 -5.30 -2.60 -21.70
N PHE A 120 -5.03 -1.39 -21.22
CA PHE A 120 -4.21 -1.18 -20.05
C PHE A 120 -4.88 -1.71 -18.78
N LEU A 121 -6.17 -1.43 -18.58
CA LEU A 121 -6.93 -1.93 -17.43
C LEU A 121 -6.98 -3.45 -17.42
N LYS A 122 -7.19 -4.09 -18.58
CA LYS A 122 -7.17 -5.55 -18.72
C LYS A 122 -5.80 -6.14 -18.36
N GLY A 123 -4.72 -5.52 -18.83
CA GLY A 123 -3.34 -5.89 -18.47
C GLY A 123 -3.08 -5.79 -16.96
N LEU A 124 -3.48 -4.66 -16.36
CA LEU A 124 -3.34 -4.40 -14.93
C LEU A 124 -4.17 -5.38 -14.09
N ALA A 125 -5.39 -5.71 -14.52
CA ALA A 125 -6.24 -6.70 -13.86
C ALA A 125 -5.64 -8.11 -13.90
N ASN A 126 -5.04 -8.51 -15.02
CA ASN A 126 -4.33 -9.78 -15.14
C ASN A 126 -3.09 -9.83 -14.23
N GLU A 127 -2.32 -8.75 -14.19
CA GLU A 127 -1.18 -8.61 -13.28
C GLU A 127 -1.64 -8.70 -11.82
N TYR A 128 -2.71 -7.98 -11.45
CA TYR A 128 -3.30 -8.06 -10.11
C TYR A 128 -3.69 -9.49 -9.74
N GLN A 129 -4.39 -10.22 -10.61
CA GLN A 129 -4.80 -11.61 -10.36
C GLN A 129 -3.60 -12.54 -10.16
N SER A 130 -2.55 -12.38 -10.97
CA SER A 130 -1.31 -13.14 -10.81
C SER A 130 -0.60 -12.83 -9.49
N GLN A 131 -0.48 -11.57 -9.15
CA GLN A 131 0.18 -11.11 -7.92
C GLN A 131 -0.65 -11.41 -6.66
N LYS A 132 -1.99 -11.34 -6.76
CA LYS A 132 -2.91 -11.60 -5.65
C LYS A 132 -2.66 -12.94 -4.98
N LYS A 133 -2.51 -14.01 -5.76
CA LYS A 133 -2.22 -15.35 -5.22
C LYS A 133 -0.94 -15.37 -4.39
N LYS A 134 0.13 -14.74 -4.88
CA LYS A 134 1.44 -14.68 -4.20
C LYS A 134 1.33 -13.89 -2.89
N TYR A 135 0.72 -12.71 -2.92
CA TYR A 135 0.58 -11.86 -1.74
C TYR A 135 -0.35 -12.45 -0.68
N VAL A 136 -1.41 -13.16 -1.09
CA VAL A 136 -2.28 -13.89 -0.15
C VAL A 136 -1.51 -14.99 0.58
N ILE A 137 -0.70 -15.77 -0.14
CA ILE A 137 0.14 -16.80 0.49
C ILE A 137 1.13 -16.16 1.49
N VAL A 138 1.79 -15.07 1.09
CA VAL A 138 2.70 -14.33 1.98
C VAL A 138 1.96 -13.79 3.18
N ALA A 139 0.76 -13.21 3.00
CA ALA A 139 -0.05 -12.68 4.10
C ALA A 139 -0.43 -13.78 5.10
N ILE A 140 -0.89 -14.95 4.61
CA ILE A 140 -1.25 -16.09 5.47
C ILE A 140 -0.02 -16.60 6.23
N ALA A 141 1.09 -16.86 5.54
CA ALA A 141 2.33 -17.33 6.16
C ALA A 141 2.85 -16.34 7.21
N SER A 142 2.80 -15.05 6.92
CA SER A 142 3.20 -13.98 7.84
C SER A 142 2.28 -13.91 9.06
N THR A 143 0.97 -14.09 8.88
CA THR A 143 0.00 -14.13 9.98
C THR A 143 0.25 -15.34 10.89
N VAL A 144 0.49 -16.51 10.31
CA VAL A 144 0.84 -17.72 11.09
C VAL A 144 2.13 -17.50 11.88
N LEU A 145 3.15 -16.91 11.25
CA LEU A 145 4.42 -16.62 11.92
C LEU A 145 4.26 -15.61 13.06
N TYR A 146 3.42 -14.58 12.88
CA TYR A 146 3.08 -13.59 13.89
C TYR A 146 2.38 -14.24 15.10
N ILE A 147 1.37 -15.09 14.83
CA ILE A 147 0.66 -15.82 15.89
C ILE A 147 1.62 -16.77 16.64
N ALA A 148 2.48 -17.47 15.91
CA ALA A 148 3.49 -18.34 16.53
C ALA A 148 4.44 -17.56 17.44
N GLY A 149 4.89 -16.37 17.03
CA GLY A 149 5.69 -15.46 17.85
C GLY A 149 4.97 -15.03 19.13
N LEU A 150 3.67 -14.67 19.04
CA LEU A 150 2.85 -14.34 20.20
C LEU A 150 2.70 -15.52 21.16
N LEU A 151 2.41 -16.70 20.64
CA LEU A 151 2.28 -17.92 21.48
C LEU A 151 3.58 -18.22 22.21
N LEU A 152 4.74 -18.11 21.53
CA LEU A 152 6.04 -18.27 22.17
C LEU A 152 6.24 -17.29 23.33
N LEU A 153 5.85 -16.02 23.18
CA LEU A 153 5.93 -15.02 24.24
C LEU A 153 5.01 -15.37 25.42
N VAL A 154 3.77 -15.82 25.16
CA VAL A 154 2.83 -16.20 26.22
C VAL A 154 3.34 -17.39 27.04
N PHE A 155 3.90 -18.40 26.39
CA PHE A 155 4.48 -19.55 27.07
C PHE A 155 5.70 -19.18 27.93
N THR A 156 6.50 -18.20 27.48
CA THR A 156 7.67 -17.74 28.24
C THR A 156 7.30 -16.90 29.46
N VAL A 157 6.25 -16.07 29.39
CA VAL A 157 5.78 -15.23 30.51
C VAL A 157 5.18 -16.08 31.63
N ARG A 158 4.60 -17.25 31.33
CA ARG A 158 4.02 -18.16 32.34
C ARG A 158 5.02 -18.99 33.15
N GLY A 159 6.32 -18.69 33.06
CA GLY A 159 7.34 -19.27 33.91
C GLY A 159 7.79 -20.69 33.52
N ASN A 160 7.40 -21.19 32.38
CA ASN A 160 7.88 -22.45 31.84
C ASN A 160 9.33 -22.27 31.35
N THR A 161 10.28 -22.73 32.18
CA THR A 161 11.73 -22.51 32.05
C THR A 161 12.38 -23.10 30.78
N LEU A 162 11.65 -23.93 30.03
CA LEU A 162 12.15 -24.61 28.84
C LEU A 162 12.51 -23.67 27.67
N TRP A 163 12.09 -22.41 27.70
CA TRP A 163 12.20 -21.52 26.54
C TRP A 163 12.90 -20.18 26.79
N LYS A 164 13.58 -20.03 27.95
CA LYS A 164 14.26 -18.77 28.30
C LYS A 164 15.25 -18.27 27.24
N ASP A 165 15.95 -19.19 26.59
CA ASP A 165 16.99 -18.84 25.60
C ASP A 165 16.43 -18.50 24.22
N TYR A 166 15.13 -18.75 23.98
CA TYR A 166 14.49 -18.58 22.67
C TYR A 166 13.60 -17.33 22.54
N HIS A 167 13.58 -16.47 23.55
CA HIS A 167 12.78 -15.22 23.51
C HIS A 167 13.12 -14.33 22.33
N ALA A 168 14.40 -14.25 21.96
CA ALA A 168 14.84 -13.46 20.81
C ALA A 168 14.20 -13.96 19.51
N PHE A 169 14.03 -15.28 19.35
CA PHE A 169 13.37 -15.85 18.18
C PHE A 169 11.88 -15.51 18.12
N ALA A 170 11.20 -15.39 19.25
CA ALA A 170 9.80 -14.97 19.32
C ALA A 170 9.64 -13.53 18.78
N PHE A 171 10.50 -12.59 19.19
CA PHE A 171 10.50 -11.23 18.69
C PHE A 171 10.87 -11.14 17.20
N LEU A 172 11.80 -11.99 16.76
CA LEU A 172 12.15 -12.08 15.33
C LEU A 172 10.95 -12.60 14.51
N ALA A 173 10.25 -13.63 14.98
CA ALA A 173 9.06 -14.15 14.32
C ALA A 173 7.94 -13.10 14.25
N LEU A 174 7.72 -12.34 15.33
CA LEU A 174 6.79 -11.21 15.35
C LEU A 174 7.18 -10.14 14.33
N ALA A 175 8.44 -9.75 14.27
CA ALA A 175 8.90 -8.71 13.36
C ALA A 175 8.72 -9.10 11.90
N VAL A 176 9.12 -10.32 11.52
CA VAL A 176 8.95 -10.84 10.15
C VAL A 176 7.47 -11.00 9.82
N GLY A 177 6.67 -11.50 10.78
CA GLY A 177 5.23 -11.66 10.62
C GLY A 177 4.52 -10.32 10.37
N ILE A 178 4.78 -9.31 11.20
CA ILE A 178 4.20 -7.96 11.02
C ILE A 178 4.63 -7.36 9.68
N PHE A 179 5.92 -7.42 9.36
CA PHE A 179 6.42 -6.88 8.10
C PHE A 179 5.73 -7.50 6.89
N GLY A 180 5.69 -8.82 6.81
CA GLY A 180 5.09 -9.53 5.68
C GLY A 180 3.58 -9.30 5.57
N MET A 181 2.85 -9.24 6.69
CA MET A 181 1.42 -8.95 6.72
C MET A 181 1.12 -7.52 6.25
N VAL A 182 1.84 -6.53 6.75
CA VAL A 182 1.65 -5.12 6.39
C VAL A 182 2.03 -4.88 4.93
N PHE A 183 3.17 -5.40 4.49
CA PHE A 183 3.65 -5.23 3.12
C PHE A 183 2.73 -5.89 2.10
N SER A 184 2.28 -7.13 2.34
CA SER A 184 1.41 -7.84 1.41
C SER A 184 0.01 -7.21 1.34
N SER A 185 -0.61 -6.89 2.48
CA SER A 185 -1.94 -6.28 2.52
C SER A 185 -1.93 -4.86 1.92
N GLY A 186 -0.91 -4.05 2.21
CA GLY A 186 -0.76 -2.71 1.65
C GLY A 186 -0.56 -2.73 0.13
N THR A 187 0.27 -3.65 -0.37
CA THR A 187 0.48 -3.81 -1.81
C THR A 187 -0.79 -4.27 -2.53
N MET A 188 -1.53 -5.22 -1.95
CA MET A 188 -2.82 -5.65 -2.50
C MET A 188 -3.84 -4.51 -2.54
N ALA A 189 -3.94 -3.72 -1.46
CA ALA A 189 -4.83 -2.57 -1.41
C ALA A 189 -4.50 -1.52 -2.49
N THR A 190 -3.22 -1.36 -2.84
CA THR A 190 -2.79 -0.46 -3.91
C THR A 190 -3.34 -0.87 -5.27
N TYR A 191 -3.24 -2.15 -5.62
CA TYR A 191 -3.82 -2.66 -6.87
C TYR A 191 -5.35 -2.61 -6.85
N GLU A 192 -5.98 -2.88 -5.70
CA GLU A 192 -7.44 -2.85 -5.57
C GLU A 192 -8.02 -1.46 -5.82
N VAL A 193 -7.31 -0.39 -5.42
CA VAL A 193 -7.70 1.00 -5.71
C VAL A 193 -7.76 1.28 -7.20
N LEU A 194 -6.86 0.71 -8.01
CA LEU A 194 -6.82 0.94 -9.45
C LEU A 194 -7.77 0.01 -10.22
N VAL A 195 -7.81 -1.28 -9.87
CA VAL A 195 -8.55 -2.30 -10.64
C VAL A 195 -10.04 -2.33 -10.28
N HIS A 196 -10.40 -2.08 -9.01
CA HIS A 196 -11.78 -2.15 -8.52
C HIS A 196 -12.26 -0.77 -8.03
N ASN A 197 -11.96 0.28 -8.80
CA ASN A 197 -12.27 1.65 -8.38
C ASN A 197 -13.77 1.85 -8.13
N ASP A 198 -14.65 1.33 -8.98
CA ASP A 198 -16.12 1.45 -8.80
C ASP A 198 -16.59 0.83 -7.48
N SER A 199 -16.06 -0.37 -7.15
CA SER A 199 -16.33 -1.03 -5.87
C SER A 199 -15.70 -0.27 -4.71
N TYR A 200 -14.53 0.34 -4.91
CA TYR A 200 -13.83 1.13 -3.91
C TYR A 200 -14.56 2.45 -3.62
N SER A 201 -15.02 3.15 -4.66
CA SER A 201 -15.80 4.39 -4.54
C SER A 201 -17.14 4.19 -3.83
N ASN A 202 -17.71 2.99 -3.91
CA ASN A 202 -18.96 2.61 -3.26
C ASN A 202 -18.81 2.14 -1.80
N ARG A 203 -17.60 1.92 -1.28
CA ARG A 203 -17.38 1.52 0.12
C ARG A 203 -17.83 2.63 1.08
N PHE A 204 -18.47 2.24 2.17
CA PHE A 204 -19.00 3.16 3.21
C PHE A 204 -17.95 4.16 3.71
N TRP A 205 -16.73 3.70 3.99
CA TRP A 205 -15.62 4.55 4.45
C TRP A 205 -15.18 5.58 3.42
N PHE A 206 -15.22 5.27 2.14
CA PHE A 206 -14.92 6.20 1.07
C PHE A 206 -15.98 7.31 0.98
N ARG A 207 -17.27 6.95 1.04
CA ARG A 207 -18.38 7.92 1.07
C ARG A 207 -18.33 8.82 2.30
N LEU A 208 -17.97 8.27 3.48
CA LEU A 208 -17.84 9.04 4.70
C LEU A 208 -16.69 10.05 4.59
N ARG A 209 -15.51 9.60 4.13
CA ARG A 209 -14.33 10.46 3.92
C ARG A 209 -14.63 11.58 2.92
N ARG A 210 -15.30 11.28 1.82
CA ARG A 210 -15.73 12.26 0.81
C ARG A 210 -16.70 13.30 1.38
N LYS A 211 -17.66 12.88 2.23
CA LYS A 211 -18.57 13.79 2.92
C LYS A 211 -17.86 14.72 3.91
N VAL A 212 -16.89 14.19 4.63
CA VAL A 212 -16.10 14.99 5.59
C VAL A 212 -15.22 15.99 4.83
N GLN A 213 -14.54 15.55 3.76
CA GLN A 213 -13.67 16.42 2.97
C GLN A 213 -14.45 17.53 2.27
N SER A 214 -15.62 17.24 1.67
CA SER A 214 -16.47 18.26 1.04
C SER A 214 -17.03 19.29 2.03
N LYS A 215 -17.07 18.99 3.31
CA LYS A 215 -17.39 19.96 4.36
C LYS A 215 -16.19 20.83 4.74
N ILE A 216 -14.99 20.26 4.75
CA ILE A 216 -13.75 21.01 5.04
C ILE A 216 -13.42 21.98 3.90
N ASP A 217 -13.60 21.56 2.65
CA ASP A 217 -13.32 22.39 1.46
C ASP A 217 -14.35 23.54 1.26
N ARG A 218 -15.42 23.58 2.07
CA ARG A 218 -16.42 24.66 2.09
C ARG A 218 -16.21 25.70 3.18
N TRP A 219 -15.22 25.53 4.03
CA TRP A 219 -14.77 26.47 5.04
C TRP A 219 -13.44 27.12 4.62
#